data_4ad62159d3248c99c39d14b424a6f426
#
_entry.id   4ad62159d3248c99c39d14b424a6f426
#
_cell.length_a   1.000
_cell.length_b   1.000
_cell.length_c   1.000
_cell.angle_alpha   90.00
_cell.angle_beta   90.00
_cell.angle_gamma   90.00
#
_symmetry.space_group_name_H-M   'P 1'
#
loop_
_entity.id
_entity.type
_entity.pdbx_description
1 polymer ?
#
loop_
_entity_poly.entity_id
_entity_poly.type
_entity_poly.pdbx_seq_one_letter_code
_entity_poly.pdbx_strand_id
1 'polypeptide(L)'
;MQLLLAIINYLVANGILLGDGIDAFRDFMPEEPDSVAVLHEYRGDPLSQYTTNVHRSVQVKVRDTSAEAARDKALQILQLFISESESRRVDFSENAWGQVYIRQLPFKLQQDSSNRVTYCFNLGITTNILE
;
A
#
# COMPACT_ATOMS: atom_id res chain seq x y z
N MET A 1 10.93 -8.34 -9.71
CA MET A 1 10.32 -7.09 -9.19
C MET A 1 9.83 -7.35 -7.78
N GLN A 2 10.11 -6.43 -6.87
CA GLN A 2 9.64 -6.52 -5.50
C GLN A 2 8.19 -6.02 -5.39
N LEU A 3 7.37 -6.69 -4.58
CA LEU A 3 5.95 -6.38 -4.48
C LEU A 3 5.69 -4.93 -4.00
N LEU A 4 6.34 -4.50 -2.92
CA LEU A 4 6.10 -3.17 -2.38
C LEU A 4 6.49 -2.08 -3.38
N LEU A 5 7.59 -2.27 -4.09
CA LEU A 5 8.01 -1.33 -5.13
C LEU A 5 7.01 -1.32 -6.30
N ALA A 6 6.48 -2.48 -6.67
CA ALA A 6 5.46 -2.57 -7.72
C ALA A 6 4.22 -1.77 -7.35
N ILE A 7 3.77 -1.88 -6.09
CA ILE A 7 2.62 -1.12 -5.60
C ILE A 7 2.92 0.38 -5.61
N ILE A 8 4.08 0.79 -5.12
CA ILE A 8 4.47 2.21 -5.11
C ILE A 8 4.49 2.76 -6.54
N ASN A 9 5.12 2.06 -7.48
CA ASN A 9 5.18 2.50 -8.86
C ASN A 9 3.79 2.62 -9.49
N TYR A 10 2.89 1.72 -9.14
CA TYR A 10 1.49 1.78 -9.57
C TYR A 10 0.79 3.04 -9.06
N LEU A 11 1.01 3.39 -7.78
CA LEU A 11 0.45 4.60 -7.19
C LEU A 11 1.05 5.87 -7.81
N VAL A 12 2.34 5.84 -8.13
CA VAL A 12 3.02 6.94 -8.84
C VAL A 12 2.43 7.11 -10.25
N ALA A 13 2.25 6.02 -10.97
CA ALA A 13 1.69 6.06 -12.32
C ALA A 13 0.25 6.61 -12.35
N ASN A 14 -0.48 6.46 -11.26
CA ASN A 14 -1.84 6.98 -11.11
C ASN A 14 -1.89 8.37 -10.44
N GLY A 15 -0.76 9.02 -10.26
CA GLY A 15 -0.68 10.40 -9.78
C GLY A 15 -0.91 10.58 -8.27
N ILE A 16 -0.90 9.50 -7.49
CA ILE A 16 -1.17 9.57 -6.05
C ILE A 16 0.09 9.88 -5.26
N LEU A 17 1.23 9.30 -5.66
CA LEU A 17 2.52 9.50 -5.02
C LEU A 17 3.54 10.02 -6.03
N LEU A 18 4.61 10.65 -5.54
CA LEU A 18 5.68 11.20 -6.37
C LEU A 18 6.74 10.15 -6.71
N GLY A 19 7.13 9.33 -5.74
CA GLY A 19 8.12 8.30 -6.00
C GLY A 19 8.65 7.61 -4.76
N ASP A 20 9.23 6.43 -4.97
CA ASP A 20 9.92 5.68 -3.93
C ASP A 20 11.14 6.48 -3.45
N GLY A 21 11.24 6.67 -2.14
CA GLY A 21 12.28 7.48 -1.52
C GLY A 21 12.00 8.98 -1.51
N ILE A 22 10.90 9.45 -2.08
CA ILE A 22 10.48 10.85 -2.07
C ILE A 22 9.36 11.06 -1.05
N ASP A 23 8.19 10.48 -1.30
CA ASP A 23 7.02 10.51 -0.41
C ASP A 23 6.44 9.13 -0.16
N ALA A 24 7.12 8.09 -0.63
CA ALA A 24 6.77 6.70 -0.45
C ALA A 24 8.00 5.93 0.02
N PHE A 25 7.84 5.12 1.06
CA PHE A 25 8.93 4.37 1.65
C PHE A 25 8.50 2.93 1.92
N ARG A 26 9.47 2.04 1.97
CA ARG A 26 9.25 0.62 2.22
C ARG A 26 9.86 0.24 3.55
N ASP A 27 9.05 -0.36 4.42
CA ASP A 27 9.47 -0.99 5.68
C ASP A 27 9.99 -0.05 6.77
N PHE A 28 10.03 1.28 6.53
CA PHE A 28 10.36 2.20 7.61
C PHE A 28 9.68 3.55 7.41
N MET A 29 9.38 4.21 8.52
CA MET A 29 8.77 5.55 8.53
C MET A 29 9.88 6.58 8.73
N PRO A 30 10.18 7.40 7.69
CA PRO A 30 11.23 8.42 7.83
C PRO A 30 10.77 9.57 8.72
N GLU A 31 11.74 10.31 9.29
CA GLU A 31 11.45 11.53 10.03
C GLU A 31 10.90 12.62 9.12
N GLU A 32 11.43 12.72 7.91
CA GLU A 32 11.06 13.68 6.88
C GLU A 32 10.78 12.97 5.56
N PRO A 33 9.87 13.47 4.71
CA PRO A 33 8.97 14.63 4.89
C PRO A 33 7.77 14.31 5.78
N ASP A 34 6.98 15.35 6.14
CA ASP A 34 5.80 15.15 6.98
C ASP A 34 4.75 14.25 6.32
N SER A 35 4.52 14.48 5.03
CA SER A 35 3.51 13.76 4.25
C SER A 35 4.16 12.59 3.52
N VAL A 36 3.92 11.38 4.00
CA VAL A 36 4.50 10.15 3.44
C VAL A 36 3.50 9.00 3.46
N ALA A 37 3.70 8.07 2.55
CA ALA A 37 3.07 6.76 2.58
C ALA A 37 4.15 5.70 2.79
N VAL A 38 3.92 4.78 3.70
CA VAL A 38 4.85 3.70 4.00
C VAL A 38 4.14 2.38 3.84
N LEU A 39 4.75 1.48 3.08
CA LEU A 39 4.22 0.15 2.85
C LEU A 39 5.08 -0.86 3.60
N HIS A 40 4.40 -1.72 4.35
CA HIS A 40 5.04 -2.84 5.06
C HIS A 40 4.40 -4.14 4.61
N GLU A 41 5.22 -5.14 4.43
CA GLU A 41 4.70 -6.49 4.27
C GLU A 41 4.72 -7.19 5.62
N TYR A 42 3.62 -7.85 5.95
CA TYR A 42 3.54 -8.64 7.16
C TYR A 42 3.16 -10.07 6.79
N ARG A 43 2.94 -10.91 7.80
CA ARG A 43 2.72 -12.32 7.63
C ARG A 43 1.68 -12.64 6.55
N GLY A 44 2.07 -13.43 5.55
CA GLY A 44 1.19 -13.96 4.52
C GLY A 44 0.85 -15.42 4.75
N ASP A 45 0.09 -15.98 3.82
CA ASP A 45 -0.30 -17.39 3.87
C ASP A 45 0.80 -18.28 3.28
N PRO A 46 0.82 -19.58 3.62
CA PRO A 46 1.74 -20.52 2.98
C PRO A 46 1.51 -20.60 1.47
N LEU A 47 2.56 -20.99 0.74
CA LEU A 47 2.44 -21.26 -0.69
C LEU A 47 1.45 -22.39 -0.95
N SER A 48 0.61 -22.21 -1.97
CA SER A 48 -0.25 -23.26 -2.44
C SER A 48 0.56 -24.34 -3.15
N GLN A 49 0.26 -25.61 -2.91
CA GLN A 49 0.87 -26.69 -3.64
C GLN A 49 0.32 -26.87 -5.07
N TYR A 50 -0.73 -26.14 -5.42
CA TYR A 50 -1.43 -26.25 -6.68
C TYR A 50 -1.19 -25.09 -7.64
N THR A 51 -0.58 -24.01 -7.18
CA THR A 51 -0.37 -22.81 -7.96
C THR A 51 0.91 -22.11 -7.53
N THR A 52 1.51 -21.35 -8.46
CA THR A 52 2.67 -20.52 -8.15
C THR A 52 2.29 -19.16 -7.56
N ASN A 53 1.00 -18.87 -7.46
CA ASN A 53 0.54 -17.61 -6.89
C ASN A 53 0.65 -17.65 -5.37
N VAL A 54 0.95 -16.49 -4.80
CA VAL A 54 1.10 -16.34 -3.36
C VAL A 54 0.10 -15.33 -2.81
N HIS A 55 -0.30 -15.53 -1.56
CA HIS A 55 -1.14 -14.60 -0.83
C HIS A 55 -0.27 -13.80 0.12
N ARG A 56 -0.21 -12.50 -0.11
CA ARG A 56 0.66 -11.60 0.66
C ARG A 56 -0.17 -10.53 1.35
N SER A 57 0.30 -10.05 2.47
CA SER A 57 -0.39 -9.05 3.27
C SER A 57 0.45 -7.79 3.35
N VAL A 58 -0.15 -6.66 2.99
CA VAL A 58 0.53 -5.36 2.95
C VAL A 58 -0.22 -4.38 3.82
N GLN A 59 0.51 -3.71 4.71
CA GLN A 59 -0.01 -2.61 5.50
C GLN A 59 0.42 -1.29 4.86
N VAL A 60 -0.54 -0.40 4.66
CA VAL A 60 -0.29 0.93 4.14
C VAL A 60 -0.50 1.93 5.26
N LYS A 61 0.55 2.67 5.59
CA LYS A 61 0.51 3.76 6.57
C LYS A 61 0.67 5.08 5.85
N VAL A 62 -0.20 6.03 6.17
CA VAL A 62 -0.13 7.38 5.60
C VAL A 62 -0.03 8.37 6.74
N ARG A 63 1.08 9.10 6.77
CA ARG A 63 1.28 10.17 7.75
C ARG A 63 1.13 11.53 7.08
N ASP A 64 0.48 12.46 7.76
CA ASP A 64 0.35 13.82 7.29
C ASP A 64 0.22 14.79 8.48
N THR A 65 0.19 16.08 8.19
CA THR A 65 0.15 17.14 9.21
C THR A 65 -1.20 17.26 9.90
N SER A 66 -2.26 16.65 9.35
CA SER A 66 -3.58 16.63 9.98
C SER A 66 -4.24 15.28 9.80
N ALA A 67 -5.19 14.96 10.67
CA ALA A 67 -5.97 13.74 10.58
C ALA A 67 -6.75 13.67 9.26
N GLU A 68 -7.34 14.80 8.84
CA GLU A 68 -8.11 14.87 7.61
C GLU A 68 -7.24 14.57 6.37
N ALA A 69 -6.06 15.21 6.30
CA ALA A 69 -5.14 15.01 5.18
C ALA A 69 -4.65 13.56 5.11
N ALA A 70 -4.28 12.97 6.25
CA ALA A 70 -3.83 11.58 6.31
C ALA A 70 -4.93 10.61 5.88
N ARG A 71 -6.14 10.82 6.42
CA ARG A 71 -7.30 10.00 6.10
C ARG A 71 -7.67 10.09 4.62
N ASP A 72 -7.69 11.30 4.07
CA ASP A 72 -8.05 11.52 2.68
C ASP A 72 -7.06 10.83 1.73
N LYS A 73 -5.77 10.92 2.02
CA LYS A 73 -4.75 10.23 1.22
C LYS A 73 -4.90 8.71 1.34
N ALA A 74 -5.13 8.19 2.54
CA ALA A 74 -5.36 6.76 2.74
C ALA A 74 -6.58 6.28 1.96
N LEU A 75 -7.69 7.02 1.99
CA LEU A 75 -8.88 6.69 1.23
C LEU A 75 -8.64 6.78 -0.29
N GLN A 76 -7.86 7.74 -0.74
CA GLN A 76 -7.51 7.88 -2.15
C GLN A 76 -6.75 6.64 -2.65
N ILE A 77 -5.79 6.16 -1.88
CA ILE A 77 -5.05 4.95 -2.21
C ILE A 77 -5.98 3.73 -2.23
N LEU A 78 -6.80 3.60 -1.19
CA LEU A 78 -7.73 2.48 -1.08
C LEU A 78 -8.72 2.47 -2.25
N GLN A 79 -9.29 3.62 -2.61
CA GLN A 79 -10.26 3.71 -3.69
C GLN A 79 -9.69 3.32 -5.04
N LEU A 80 -8.42 3.60 -5.28
CA LEU A 80 -7.77 3.18 -6.51
C LEU A 80 -7.84 1.65 -6.67
N PHE A 81 -7.56 0.92 -5.60
CA PHE A 81 -7.55 -0.54 -5.65
C PHE A 81 -8.94 -1.16 -5.79
N ILE A 82 -9.97 -0.55 -5.20
CA ILE A 82 -11.32 -1.11 -5.25
C ILE A 82 -12.10 -0.67 -6.48
N SER A 83 -11.66 0.38 -7.18
CA SER A 83 -12.38 0.94 -8.34
C SER A 83 -11.83 0.51 -9.69
N GLU A 84 -10.64 -0.11 -9.73
CA GLU A 84 -9.93 -0.40 -10.97
C GLU A 84 -10.61 -1.47 -11.82
N SER A 85 -11.20 -2.49 -11.21
CA SER A 85 -11.87 -3.54 -11.95
C SER A 85 -12.87 -4.27 -11.06
N GLU A 86 -13.82 -4.96 -11.69
CA GLU A 86 -14.76 -5.80 -10.98
C GLU A 86 -14.07 -6.92 -10.20
N SER A 87 -12.97 -7.42 -10.74
CA SER A 87 -12.17 -8.47 -10.10
C SER A 87 -11.10 -7.94 -9.16
N ARG A 88 -10.96 -6.62 -9.05
CA ARG A 88 -9.90 -5.96 -8.27
C ARG A 88 -8.50 -6.38 -8.69
N ARG A 89 -8.35 -6.74 -9.95
CA ARG A 89 -7.05 -7.12 -10.52
C ARG A 89 -6.28 -5.88 -10.93
N VAL A 90 -5.00 -5.87 -10.59
CA VAL A 90 -4.05 -4.82 -10.96
C VAL A 90 -2.90 -5.43 -11.73
N ASP A 91 -2.58 -4.87 -12.87
CA ASP A 91 -1.41 -5.25 -13.65
C ASP A 91 -0.29 -4.26 -13.35
N PHE A 92 0.75 -4.72 -12.65
CA PHE A 92 1.89 -3.89 -12.27
C PHE A 92 2.88 -3.74 -13.42
N SER A 93 2.99 -4.76 -14.25
CA SER A 93 3.78 -4.76 -15.46
C SER A 93 3.24 -5.85 -16.38
N GLU A 94 3.89 -6.05 -17.53
CA GLU A 94 3.47 -7.05 -18.50
C GLU A 94 3.35 -8.47 -17.91
N ASN A 95 4.26 -8.81 -17.00
CA ASN A 95 4.33 -10.15 -16.41
C ASN A 95 4.06 -10.19 -14.90
N ALA A 96 3.66 -9.07 -14.31
CA ALA A 96 3.43 -8.97 -12.86
C ALA A 96 2.05 -8.43 -12.59
N TRP A 97 1.28 -9.16 -11.80
CA TRP A 97 -0.10 -8.80 -11.50
C TRP A 97 -0.42 -9.09 -10.03
N GLY A 98 -1.50 -8.48 -9.56
CA GLY A 98 -2.04 -8.75 -8.25
C GLY A 98 -3.55 -8.65 -8.26
N GLN A 99 -4.20 -9.46 -7.46
CA GLN A 99 -5.61 -9.33 -7.15
C GLN A 99 -5.72 -8.85 -5.71
N VAL A 100 -6.28 -7.65 -5.55
CA VAL A 100 -6.26 -6.94 -4.28
C VAL A 100 -7.62 -7.05 -3.59
N TYR A 101 -7.59 -7.28 -2.29
CA TYR A 101 -8.78 -7.20 -1.46
C TYR A 101 -8.45 -6.45 -0.17
N ILE A 102 -9.45 -5.78 0.39
CA ILE A 102 -9.26 -4.94 1.56
C ILE A 102 -9.51 -5.79 2.80
N ARG A 103 -8.49 -5.92 3.65
CA ARG A 103 -8.63 -6.63 4.92
C ARG A 103 -9.15 -5.75 6.03
N GLN A 104 -8.79 -4.47 6.00
CA GLN A 104 -9.20 -3.52 7.03
C GLN A 104 -9.26 -2.12 6.45
N LEU A 105 -10.36 -1.41 6.73
CA LEU A 105 -10.55 -0.03 6.30
C LEU A 105 -9.61 0.92 7.05
N PRO A 106 -9.33 2.11 6.50
CA PRO A 106 -8.47 3.08 7.15
C PRO A 106 -8.93 3.46 8.55
N PHE A 107 -7.97 3.49 9.48
CA PHE A 107 -8.19 3.90 10.85
C PHE A 107 -7.00 4.72 11.35
N LYS A 108 -7.25 5.58 12.32
CA LYS A 108 -6.18 6.37 12.94
C LYS A 108 -5.31 5.45 13.78
N LEU A 109 -4.02 5.36 13.45
CA LEU A 109 -3.08 4.53 14.16
C LEU A 109 -2.43 5.26 15.33
N GLN A 110 -1.93 6.48 15.07
CA GLN A 110 -1.19 7.24 16.08
C GLN A 110 -1.11 8.71 15.72
N GLN A 111 -0.70 9.51 16.69
CA GLN A 111 -0.33 10.91 16.53
C GLN A 111 1.01 11.12 17.25
N ASP A 112 1.99 11.70 16.57
CA ASP A 112 3.32 11.87 17.15
C ASP A 112 3.47 13.20 17.90
N SER A 113 4.66 13.43 18.47
CA SER A 113 4.94 14.65 19.23
C SER A 113 4.95 15.93 18.39
N SER A 114 5.05 15.78 17.07
CA SER A 114 4.97 16.92 16.12
C SER A 114 3.56 17.10 15.58
N ASN A 115 2.56 16.46 16.18
CA ASN A 115 1.16 16.50 15.81
C ASN A 115 0.86 15.94 14.41
N ARG A 116 1.77 15.16 13.85
CA ARG A 116 1.51 14.43 12.62
C ARG A 116 0.66 13.21 12.92
N VAL A 117 -0.32 12.95 12.08
CA VAL A 117 -1.27 11.85 12.27
C VAL A 117 -1.01 10.77 11.24
N THR A 118 -1.00 9.52 11.68
CA THR A 118 -0.84 8.36 10.81
C THR A 118 -2.15 7.56 10.74
N TYR A 119 -2.66 7.38 9.53
CA TYR A 119 -3.73 6.45 9.24
C TYR A 119 -3.15 5.19 8.62
N CYS A 120 -3.84 4.08 8.82
CA CYS A 120 -3.37 2.77 8.40
C CYS A 120 -4.53 1.95 7.86
N PHE A 121 -4.26 1.13 6.85
CA PHE A 121 -5.20 0.11 6.40
C PHE A 121 -4.42 -1.10 5.87
N ASN A 122 -5.11 -2.22 5.73
CA ASN A 122 -4.47 -3.49 5.39
C ASN A 122 -5.06 -4.05 4.11
N LEU A 123 -4.16 -4.53 3.23
CA LEU A 123 -4.50 -5.18 1.97
C LEU A 123 -4.08 -6.64 2.00
N GLY A 124 -4.89 -7.48 1.38
CA GLY A 124 -4.46 -8.82 0.98
C GLY A 124 -4.27 -8.82 -0.53
N ILE A 125 -3.20 -9.47 -0.99
CA ILE A 125 -2.87 -9.50 -2.42
C ILE A 125 -2.53 -10.92 -2.83
N THR A 126 -3.27 -11.45 -3.80
CA THR A 126 -2.89 -12.68 -4.49
C THR A 126 -2.10 -12.27 -5.71
N THR A 127 -0.87 -12.74 -5.84
CA THR A 127 0.05 -12.24 -6.86
C THR A 127 1.00 -13.33 -7.33
N ASN A 128 1.55 -13.13 -8.52
CA ASN A 128 2.65 -13.95 -9.04
C ASN A 128 4.03 -13.38 -8.66
N ILE A 129 4.08 -12.27 -7.93
CA ILE A 129 5.33 -11.67 -7.49
C ILE A 129 5.79 -12.35 -6.20
N LEU A 130 6.97 -12.97 -6.23
CA LEU A 130 7.58 -13.64 -5.07
C LEU A 130 8.54 -12.73 -4.31
N GLU A 131 9.12 -11.75 -4.97
CA GLU A 131 10.08 -10.82 -4.35
C GLU A 131 9.44 -9.71 -3.53
#